data_33ab47947fe5e8e0ec28f60819288ce2
#
_entry.id   33ab47947fe5e8e0ec28f60819288ce2
#
_cell.length_a   1.000
_cell.length_b   1.000
_cell.length_c   1.000
_cell.angle_alpha   90.00
_cell.angle_beta   90.00
_cell.angle_gamma   90.00
#
_symmetry.space_group_name_H-M   'P 1'
#
loop_
_entity.id
_entity.type
_entity.pdbx_description
1 polymer ?
#
loop_
_entity_poly.entity_id
_entity_poly.type
_entity_poly.pdbx_seq_one_letter_code
_entity_poly.pdbx_strand_id
1 'polypeptide(L)'
;MKKNLGQDAIYDARELGVPRMLVLGLQHLFAMFGATVLVPILVTKYGLPLSIQTTLLFAGLGTLLFHLCTKLKVPAFLGSSFAFLGGFEAVASLDVGKFAGMSGEEKLPYALGGIVVAGALYLILALLFKLVGPQKVMRFFPPIVTGPIIILIGLNLSGSAIANASTCWWLALVAIAIIVVANIWGKGMVKIIPILLGVVGSYIVAIIATACGAQLPDANGVMQPLVNFASVGEAHLIGLQKFIIAKFDVSAVLVMAPIAIAAMMEHIGDMSAISSTTGKNFICLLYTSPSPRDVEES
;
A
#
# COMPACT_ATOMS: atom_id res chain seq x y z
N MET A 1 -20.99 -20.87 -0.77
CA MET A 1 -21.16 -21.06 0.68
C MET A 1 -21.46 -19.70 1.27
N LYS A 2 -22.73 -19.37 1.57
CA LYS A 2 -23.10 -18.17 2.32
C LYS A 2 -22.58 -18.36 3.75
N LYS A 3 -21.49 -17.71 4.10
CA LYS A 3 -21.09 -17.59 5.50
C LYS A 3 -22.14 -16.67 6.11
N ASN A 4 -23.04 -17.20 6.93
CA ASN A 4 -23.92 -16.38 7.76
C ASN A 4 -23.02 -15.58 8.70
N LEU A 5 -22.63 -14.38 8.26
CA LEU A 5 -22.11 -13.37 9.14
C LEU A 5 -23.28 -13.08 10.10
N GLY A 6 -23.04 -13.29 11.41
CA GLY A 6 -24.09 -13.21 12.42
C GLY A 6 -24.92 -11.92 12.29
N GLN A 7 -26.12 -11.91 12.89
CA GLN A 7 -27.09 -10.81 12.84
C GLN A 7 -26.51 -9.44 13.25
N ASP A 8 -25.27 -9.38 13.76
CA ASP A 8 -24.56 -8.19 14.23
C ASP A 8 -23.58 -7.58 13.20
N ALA A 9 -23.56 -8.04 11.95
CA ALA A 9 -22.64 -7.50 10.93
C ALA A 9 -23.13 -6.14 10.43
N ILE A 10 -22.39 -5.08 10.74
CA ILE A 10 -22.68 -3.71 10.32
C ILE A 10 -22.07 -3.47 8.94
N TYR A 11 -22.89 -3.23 7.94
CA TYR A 11 -22.49 -3.00 6.55
C TYR A 11 -22.37 -1.52 6.18
N ASP A 12 -22.97 -0.63 6.97
CA ASP A 12 -22.92 0.82 6.78
C ASP A 12 -22.42 1.48 8.07
N ALA A 13 -21.24 2.09 8.01
CA ALA A 13 -20.65 2.76 9.17
C ALA A 13 -21.51 3.91 9.71
N ARG A 14 -22.46 4.45 8.91
CA ARG A 14 -23.40 5.50 9.35
C ARG A 14 -24.35 5.02 10.41
N GLU A 15 -24.66 3.73 10.46
CA GLU A 15 -25.52 3.10 11.49
C GLU A 15 -24.88 3.16 12.88
N LEU A 16 -23.55 3.32 12.96
CA LEU A 16 -22.80 3.41 14.23
C LEU A 16 -22.87 4.79 14.89
N GLY A 17 -23.39 5.80 14.18
CA GLY A 17 -23.34 7.19 14.60
C GLY A 17 -21.98 7.86 14.32
N VAL A 18 -22.01 9.18 14.22
CA VAL A 18 -20.86 10.01 13.81
C VAL A 18 -19.59 9.78 14.64
N PRO A 19 -19.62 9.73 15.99
CA PRO A 19 -18.37 9.56 16.76
C PRO A 19 -17.67 8.25 16.47
N ARG A 20 -18.38 7.12 16.40
CA ARG A 20 -17.79 5.81 16.10
C ARG A 20 -17.29 5.72 14.66
N MET A 21 -18.04 6.29 13.73
CA MET A 21 -17.64 6.38 12.32
C MET A 21 -16.32 7.14 12.16
N LEU A 22 -16.15 8.28 12.85
CA LEU A 22 -14.91 9.06 12.82
C LEU A 22 -13.72 8.29 13.43
N VAL A 23 -13.92 7.58 14.54
CA VAL A 23 -12.87 6.76 15.14
C VAL A 23 -12.44 5.63 14.21
N LEU A 24 -13.37 4.95 13.54
CA LEU A 24 -13.07 3.92 12.55
C LEU A 24 -12.37 4.49 11.32
N GLY A 25 -12.79 5.68 10.85
CA GLY A 25 -12.12 6.39 9.75
C GLY A 25 -10.68 6.77 10.10
N LEU A 26 -10.47 7.31 11.30
CA LEU A 26 -9.12 7.65 11.80
C LEU A 26 -8.25 6.40 11.93
N GLN A 27 -8.79 5.30 12.45
CA GLN A 27 -8.11 4.01 12.50
C GLN A 27 -7.68 3.54 11.11
N HIS A 28 -8.57 3.62 10.13
CA HIS A 28 -8.28 3.22 8.77
C HIS A 28 -7.18 4.09 8.14
N LEU A 29 -7.22 5.41 8.38
CA LEU A 29 -6.20 6.35 7.96
C LEU A 29 -4.82 5.94 8.48
N PHE A 30 -4.68 5.65 9.76
CA PHE A 30 -3.39 5.22 10.34
C PHE A 30 -2.94 3.84 9.86
N ALA A 31 -3.88 2.91 9.66
CA ALA A 31 -3.55 1.57 9.16
C ALA A 31 -2.93 1.60 7.75
N MET A 32 -3.44 2.47 6.88
CA MET A 32 -2.96 2.60 5.50
C MET A 32 -1.75 3.53 5.34
N PHE A 33 -1.60 4.52 6.25
CA PHE A 33 -0.57 5.55 6.16
C PHE A 33 0.82 4.94 6.08
N GLY A 34 1.15 4.01 7.01
CA GLY A 34 2.47 3.37 7.08
C GLY A 34 2.83 2.64 5.78
N ALA A 35 1.93 1.87 5.22
CA ALA A 35 2.15 1.14 3.98
C ALA A 35 2.37 2.10 2.79
N THR A 36 1.55 3.17 2.69
CA THR A 36 1.65 4.13 1.60
C THR A 36 2.94 4.95 1.63
N VAL A 37 3.41 5.32 2.83
CA VAL A 37 4.65 6.09 3.02
C VAL A 37 5.90 5.23 2.83
N LEU A 38 5.83 3.93 3.12
CA LEU A 38 6.99 3.05 3.04
C LEU A 38 7.53 2.91 1.61
N VAL A 39 6.65 2.85 0.60
CA VAL A 39 7.07 2.72 -0.81
C VAL A 39 7.97 3.88 -1.26
N PRO A 40 7.60 5.18 -1.14
CA PRO A 40 8.48 6.26 -1.55
C PRO A 40 9.78 6.31 -0.73
N ILE A 41 9.77 5.91 0.55
CA ILE A 41 11.01 5.79 1.35
C ILE A 41 11.94 4.73 0.74
N LEU A 42 11.43 3.56 0.37
CA LEU A 42 12.23 2.50 -0.23
C LEU A 42 12.73 2.89 -1.62
N VAL A 43 11.90 3.53 -2.43
CA VAL A 43 12.28 4.02 -3.76
C VAL A 43 13.38 5.07 -3.67
N THR A 44 13.33 5.95 -2.66
CA THR A 44 14.42 6.91 -2.41
C THR A 44 15.74 6.23 -2.05
N LYS A 45 15.70 5.09 -1.33
CA LYS A 45 16.91 4.29 -1.05
C LYS A 45 17.56 3.71 -2.32
N TYR A 46 16.79 3.48 -3.39
CA TYR A 46 17.32 3.08 -4.70
C TYR A 46 17.91 4.25 -5.50
N GLY A 47 17.93 5.46 -4.91
CA GLY A 47 18.46 6.66 -5.55
C GLY A 47 17.45 7.45 -6.38
N LEU A 48 16.16 7.06 -6.39
CA LEU A 48 15.09 7.78 -7.07
C LEU A 48 14.32 8.63 -6.05
N PRO A 49 14.41 9.97 -6.06
CA PRO A 49 13.83 10.83 -5.02
C PRO A 49 12.31 10.99 -5.19
N LEU A 50 11.57 9.95 -4.85
CA LEU A 50 10.10 9.96 -4.90
C LEU A 50 9.53 10.69 -3.68
N SER A 51 8.76 11.75 -3.91
CA SER A 51 8.16 12.56 -2.85
C SER A 51 7.04 11.80 -2.12
N ILE A 52 7.17 11.70 -0.78
CA ILE A 52 6.16 11.10 0.10
C ILE A 52 4.85 11.88 0.02
N GLN A 53 4.91 13.22 0.07
CA GLN A 53 3.74 14.09 0.07
C GLN A 53 2.96 13.95 -1.24
N THR A 54 3.66 13.94 -2.38
CA THR A 54 3.05 13.75 -3.69
C THR A 54 2.40 12.36 -3.79
N THR A 55 3.07 11.33 -3.28
CA THR A 55 2.54 9.96 -3.24
C THR A 55 1.25 9.87 -2.42
N LEU A 56 1.23 10.48 -1.22
CA LEU A 56 0.03 10.52 -0.37
C LEU A 56 -1.12 11.30 -1.03
N LEU A 57 -0.82 12.43 -1.66
CA LEU A 57 -1.83 13.23 -2.37
C LEU A 57 -2.49 12.42 -3.48
N PHE A 58 -1.69 11.75 -4.34
CA PHE A 58 -2.23 10.96 -5.44
C PHE A 58 -2.89 9.66 -4.98
N ALA A 59 -2.44 9.05 -3.89
CA ALA A 59 -3.13 7.92 -3.27
C ALA A 59 -4.53 8.34 -2.78
N GLY A 60 -4.66 9.51 -2.14
CA GLY A 60 -5.94 10.08 -1.74
C GLY A 60 -6.85 10.39 -2.93
N LEU A 61 -6.36 11.13 -3.93
CA LEU A 61 -7.12 11.46 -5.14
C LEU A 61 -7.52 10.21 -5.92
N GLY A 62 -6.61 9.23 -6.06
CA GLY A 62 -6.89 7.95 -6.71
C GLY A 62 -7.98 7.16 -5.98
N THR A 63 -7.94 7.13 -4.64
CA THR A 63 -8.97 6.49 -3.82
C THR A 63 -10.33 7.18 -3.99
N LEU A 64 -10.39 8.51 -3.99
CA LEU A 64 -11.63 9.26 -4.22
C LEU A 64 -12.20 8.98 -5.62
N LEU A 65 -11.34 8.98 -6.64
CA LEU A 65 -11.73 8.62 -8.01
C LEU A 65 -12.25 7.18 -8.08
N PHE A 66 -11.58 6.24 -7.42
CA PHE A 66 -12.03 4.84 -7.34
C PHE A 66 -13.41 4.73 -6.72
N HIS A 67 -13.65 5.39 -5.59
CA HIS A 67 -14.96 5.39 -4.95
C HIS A 67 -16.05 6.04 -5.84
N LEU A 68 -15.72 7.09 -6.57
CA LEU A 68 -16.62 7.70 -7.54
C LEU A 68 -16.99 6.71 -8.65
N CYS A 69 -15.98 6.04 -9.24
CA CYS A 69 -16.18 5.06 -10.32
C CYS A 69 -16.96 3.82 -9.84
N THR A 70 -16.72 3.37 -8.62
CA THR A 70 -17.43 2.21 -8.01
C THR A 70 -18.74 2.58 -7.34
N LYS A 71 -19.18 3.86 -7.44
CA LYS A 71 -20.41 4.37 -6.82
C LYS A 71 -20.47 4.09 -5.31
N LEU A 72 -19.31 4.16 -4.63
CA LEU A 72 -19.15 3.89 -3.18
C LEU A 72 -19.54 2.46 -2.75
N LYS A 73 -19.58 1.50 -3.68
CA LYS A 73 -20.00 0.12 -3.39
C LYS A 73 -18.87 -0.77 -2.89
N VAL A 74 -17.62 -0.45 -3.23
CA VAL A 74 -16.44 -1.27 -2.90
C VAL A 74 -15.65 -0.60 -1.79
N PRO A 75 -15.55 -1.22 -0.61
CA PRO A 75 -14.82 -0.66 0.52
C PRO A 75 -13.32 -0.98 0.40
N ALA A 76 -12.65 -0.35 -0.56
CA ALA A 76 -11.22 -0.51 -0.78
C ALA A 76 -10.54 0.86 -0.83
N PHE A 77 -9.28 0.90 -0.42
CA PHE A 77 -8.38 2.04 -0.49
C PHE A 77 -7.28 1.72 -1.52
N LEU A 78 -6.89 2.71 -2.28
CA LEU A 78 -5.78 2.61 -3.22
C LEU A 78 -4.54 3.30 -2.62
N GLY A 79 -3.54 2.50 -2.27
CA GLY A 79 -2.24 2.96 -1.79
C GLY A 79 -1.12 2.73 -2.80
N SER A 80 0.11 2.93 -2.33
CA SER A 80 1.30 2.60 -3.10
C SER A 80 1.46 1.08 -3.21
N SER A 81 1.72 0.55 -4.40
CA SER A 81 1.93 -0.88 -4.60
C SER A 81 3.40 -1.26 -4.39
N PHE A 82 3.62 -2.25 -3.53
CA PHE A 82 4.94 -2.84 -3.28
C PHE A 82 5.45 -3.66 -4.47
N ALA A 83 4.56 -4.14 -5.34
CA ALA A 83 4.93 -4.91 -6.52
C ALA A 83 5.89 -4.13 -7.43
N PHE A 84 5.74 -2.80 -7.52
CA PHE A 84 6.56 -1.95 -8.37
C PHE A 84 7.96 -1.62 -7.81
N LEU A 85 8.28 -1.99 -6.56
CA LEU A 85 9.60 -1.69 -5.97
C LEU A 85 10.75 -2.26 -6.80
N GLY A 86 10.65 -3.53 -7.24
CA GLY A 86 11.65 -4.12 -8.12
C GLY A 86 11.80 -3.42 -9.47
N GLY A 87 10.70 -2.84 -9.99
CA GLY A 87 10.75 -2.03 -11.20
C GLY A 87 11.45 -0.69 -10.99
N PHE A 88 11.20 -0.02 -9.88
CA PHE A 88 11.92 1.20 -9.52
C PHE A 88 13.42 0.93 -9.35
N GLU A 89 13.80 -0.13 -8.66
CA GLU A 89 15.19 -0.57 -8.50
C GLU A 89 15.85 -0.85 -9.84
N ALA A 90 15.18 -1.58 -10.72
CA ALA A 90 15.68 -1.90 -12.05
C ALA A 90 15.84 -0.65 -12.91
N VAL A 91 14.90 0.32 -12.88
CA VAL A 91 15.06 1.59 -13.59
C VAL A 91 16.18 2.43 -12.99
N ALA A 92 16.33 2.45 -11.67
CA ALA A 92 17.46 3.13 -11.00
C ALA A 92 18.82 2.58 -11.47
N SER A 93 18.90 1.27 -11.67
CA SER A 93 20.10 0.55 -12.08
C SER A 93 20.36 0.61 -13.60
N LEU A 94 19.44 1.16 -14.40
CA LEU A 94 19.67 1.31 -15.86
C LEU A 94 20.84 2.26 -16.11
N ASP A 95 21.88 1.75 -16.75
CA ASP A 95 23.07 2.53 -17.14
C ASP A 95 23.47 2.23 -18.59
N VAL A 96 22.48 2.12 -19.49
CA VAL A 96 22.68 1.78 -20.90
C VAL A 96 21.97 2.80 -21.78
N GLY A 97 22.56 3.12 -22.91
CA GLY A 97 21.98 4.02 -23.90
C GLY A 97 21.71 5.40 -23.32
N LYS A 98 20.44 5.83 -23.33
CA LYS A 98 20.01 7.14 -22.83
C LYS A 98 20.21 7.30 -21.32
N PHE A 99 20.17 6.21 -20.55
CA PHE A 99 20.25 6.24 -19.09
C PHE A 99 21.69 6.26 -18.56
N ALA A 100 22.68 6.11 -19.44
CA ALA A 100 24.10 6.16 -19.06
C ALA A 100 24.45 7.53 -18.45
N GLY A 101 24.95 7.51 -17.21
CA GLY A 101 25.34 8.72 -16.48
C GLY A 101 24.19 9.61 -15.99
N MET A 102 22.93 9.20 -16.17
CA MET A 102 21.77 9.94 -15.62
C MET A 102 21.71 9.82 -14.09
N SER A 103 21.41 10.93 -13.44
CA SER A 103 21.09 10.96 -12.01
C SER A 103 19.72 10.30 -11.72
N GLY A 104 19.46 9.93 -10.45
CA GLY A 104 18.16 9.38 -10.06
C GLY A 104 17.00 10.36 -10.29
N GLU A 105 17.23 11.66 -10.12
CA GLU A 105 16.23 12.70 -10.43
C GLU A 105 15.83 12.70 -11.90
N GLU A 106 16.78 12.44 -12.79
CA GLU A 106 16.53 12.38 -14.24
C GLU A 106 15.88 11.06 -14.66
N LYS A 107 16.15 9.95 -13.95
CA LYS A 107 15.55 8.62 -14.20
C LYS A 107 14.12 8.50 -13.67
N LEU A 108 13.79 9.19 -12.57
CA LEU A 108 12.47 9.10 -11.93
C LEU A 108 11.29 9.39 -12.87
N PRO A 109 11.30 10.43 -13.74
CA PRO A 109 10.21 10.66 -14.70
C PRO A 109 9.95 9.47 -15.62
N TYR A 110 10.98 8.70 -16.00
CA TYR A 110 10.85 7.53 -16.86
C TYR A 110 10.29 6.32 -16.11
N ALA A 111 10.66 6.15 -14.84
CA ALA A 111 10.04 5.16 -13.97
C ALA A 111 8.54 5.43 -13.82
N LEU A 112 8.16 6.70 -13.60
CA LEU A 112 6.76 7.12 -13.54
C LEU A 112 6.02 6.88 -14.87
N GLY A 113 6.70 7.12 -16.02
CA GLY A 113 6.15 6.81 -17.34
C GLY A 113 5.86 5.31 -17.52
N GLY A 114 6.74 4.45 -17.01
CA GLY A 114 6.53 3.00 -16.98
C GLY A 114 5.30 2.60 -16.15
N ILE A 115 5.08 3.26 -15.01
CA ILE A 115 3.87 3.04 -14.18
C ILE A 115 2.60 3.49 -14.92
N VAL A 116 2.64 4.61 -15.65
CA VAL A 116 1.49 5.06 -16.45
C VAL A 116 1.12 4.02 -17.49
N VAL A 117 2.10 3.44 -18.18
CA VAL A 117 1.86 2.35 -19.15
C VAL A 117 1.34 1.10 -18.43
N ALA A 118 1.90 0.73 -17.28
CA ALA A 118 1.39 -0.35 -16.44
C ALA A 118 -0.07 -0.11 -16.05
N GLY A 119 -0.44 1.11 -15.68
CA GLY A 119 -1.82 1.52 -15.43
C GLY A 119 -2.73 1.38 -16.66
N ALA A 120 -2.22 1.69 -17.85
CA ALA A 120 -2.98 1.51 -19.10
C ALA A 120 -3.29 0.02 -19.39
N LEU A 121 -2.44 -0.92 -18.96
CA LEU A 121 -2.70 -2.36 -19.07
C LEU A 121 -3.93 -2.79 -18.25
N TYR A 122 -4.27 -2.09 -17.15
CA TYR A 122 -5.51 -2.33 -16.42
C TYR A 122 -6.76 -2.00 -17.25
N LEU A 123 -6.68 -1.00 -18.15
CA LEU A 123 -7.78 -0.72 -19.06
C LEU A 123 -8.00 -1.88 -20.05
N ILE A 124 -6.91 -2.49 -20.50
CA ILE A 124 -6.97 -3.69 -21.35
C ILE A 124 -7.59 -4.85 -20.58
N LEU A 125 -7.18 -5.06 -19.32
CA LEU A 125 -7.79 -6.09 -18.48
C LEU A 125 -9.27 -5.83 -18.26
N ALA A 126 -9.66 -4.58 -17.96
CA ALA A 126 -11.07 -4.20 -17.81
C ALA A 126 -11.88 -4.45 -19.07
N LEU A 127 -11.31 -4.17 -20.25
CA LEU A 127 -11.92 -4.48 -21.54
C LEU A 127 -12.09 -5.99 -21.74
N LEU A 128 -11.11 -6.79 -21.39
CA LEU A 128 -11.20 -8.26 -21.42
C LEU A 128 -12.32 -8.78 -20.50
N PHE A 129 -12.43 -8.25 -19.27
CA PHE A 129 -13.55 -8.59 -18.37
C PHE A 129 -14.90 -8.25 -19.00
N LYS A 130 -15.01 -7.12 -19.69
CA LYS A 130 -16.25 -6.69 -20.36
C LYS A 130 -16.59 -7.56 -21.57
N LEU A 131 -15.61 -7.93 -22.39
CA LEU A 131 -15.84 -8.66 -23.66
C LEU A 131 -15.97 -10.18 -23.45
N VAL A 132 -15.14 -10.75 -22.61
CA VAL A 132 -15.01 -12.21 -22.43
C VAL A 132 -15.79 -12.71 -21.22
N GLY A 133 -16.07 -11.82 -20.29
CA GLY A 133 -16.77 -12.09 -19.03
C GLY A 133 -15.83 -12.51 -17.89
N PRO A 134 -16.23 -12.21 -16.62
CA PRO A 134 -15.38 -12.40 -15.45
C PRO A 134 -14.99 -13.86 -15.22
N GLN A 135 -15.89 -14.82 -15.44
CA GLN A 135 -15.62 -16.23 -15.21
C GLN A 135 -14.48 -16.78 -16.08
N LYS A 136 -14.40 -16.36 -17.33
CA LYS A 136 -13.35 -16.80 -18.26
C LYS A 136 -12.02 -16.13 -17.95
N VAL A 137 -12.04 -14.81 -17.62
CA VAL A 137 -10.83 -14.07 -17.26
C VAL A 137 -10.26 -14.60 -15.94
N MET A 138 -11.08 -14.84 -14.91
CA MET A 138 -10.66 -15.41 -13.63
C MET A 138 -10.04 -16.81 -13.75
N ARG A 139 -10.28 -17.53 -14.84
CA ARG A 139 -9.61 -18.80 -15.12
C ARG A 139 -8.10 -18.61 -15.38
N PHE A 140 -7.69 -17.45 -15.88
CA PHE A 140 -6.27 -17.09 -16.03
C PHE A 140 -5.65 -16.56 -14.75
N PHE A 141 -6.47 -16.17 -13.76
CA PHE A 141 -6.06 -15.63 -12.46
C PHE A 141 -6.56 -16.52 -11.31
N PRO A 142 -6.21 -17.84 -11.30
CA PRO A 142 -6.71 -18.72 -10.27
C PRO A 142 -6.04 -18.41 -8.92
N PRO A 143 -6.74 -18.64 -7.78
CA PRO A 143 -6.20 -18.41 -6.43
C PRO A 143 -4.88 -19.13 -6.14
N ILE A 144 -4.64 -20.26 -6.81
CA ILE A 144 -3.38 -21.02 -6.70
C ILE A 144 -2.16 -20.23 -7.24
N VAL A 145 -2.39 -19.23 -8.09
CA VAL A 145 -1.33 -18.36 -8.62
C VAL A 145 -1.26 -17.06 -7.83
N THR A 146 -2.41 -16.46 -7.48
CA THR A 146 -2.45 -15.19 -6.75
C THR A 146 -1.85 -15.31 -5.36
N GLY A 147 -2.09 -16.41 -4.64
CA GLY A 147 -1.53 -16.66 -3.31
C GLY A 147 0.00 -16.63 -3.29
N PRO A 148 0.68 -17.45 -4.08
CA PRO A 148 2.14 -17.43 -4.19
C PRO A 148 2.73 -16.09 -4.60
N ILE A 149 2.08 -15.33 -5.50
CA ILE A 149 2.55 -14.00 -5.89
C ILE A 149 2.54 -13.04 -4.70
N ILE A 150 1.47 -13.01 -3.91
CA ILE A 150 1.39 -12.18 -2.70
C ILE A 150 2.47 -12.58 -1.69
N ILE A 151 2.71 -13.89 -1.50
CA ILE A 151 3.80 -14.39 -0.64
C ILE A 151 5.15 -13.91 -1.15
N LEU A 152 5.42 -13.99 -2.46
CA LEU A 152 6.68 -13.55 -3.05
C LEU A 152 6.90 -12.04 -2.90
N ILE A 153 5.86 -11.22 -3.04
CA ILE A 153 5.93 -9.78 -2.77
C ILE A 153 6.34 -9.54 -1.31
N GLY A 154 5.72 -10.25 -0.36
CA GLY A 154 6.08 -10.16 1.06
C GLY A 154 7.52 -10.62 1.35
N LEU A 155 7.97 -11.71 0.74
CA LEU A 155 9.34 -12.21 0.88
C LEU A 155 10.37 -11.24 0.29
N ASN A 156 10.06 -10.61 -0.83
CA ASN A 156 10.94 -9.58 -1.42
C ASN A 156 11.16 -8.38 -0.48
N LEU A 157 10.16 -8.06 0.35
CA LEU A 157 10.25 -7.00 1.36
C LEU A 157 11.02 -7.40 2.62
N SER A 158 11.25 -8.70 2.84
CA SER A 158 11.89 -9.21 4.07
C SER A 158 13.30 -8.66 4.28
N GLY A 159 14.08 -8.50 3.22
CA GLY A 159 15.41 -7.89 3.27
C GLY A 159 15.36 -6.45 3.81
N SER A 160 14.42 -5.64 3.32
CA SER A 160 14.20 -4.27 3.81
C SER A 160 13.72 -4.24 5.26
N ALA A 161 12.86 -5.18 5.65
CA ALA A 161 12.39 -5.30 7.03
C ALA A 161 13.55 -5.61 7.99
N ILE A 162 14.43 -6.56 7.63
CA ILE A 162 15.60 -6.93 8.41
C ILE A 162 16.58 -5.76 8.46
N ALA A 163 16.87 -5.10 7.34
CA ALA A 163 17.75 -3.94 7.30
C ALA A 163 17.24 -2.78 8.17
N ASN A 164 15.93 -2.51 8.18
CA ASN A 164 15.34 -1.50 9.04
C ASN A 164 15.35 -1.93 10.53
N ALA A 165 15.07 -3.19 10.83
CA ALA A 165 15.12 -3.71 12.20
C ALA A 165 16.54 -3.72 12.78
N SER A 166 17.57 -3.94 11.93
CA SER A 166 18.98 -4.00 12.36
C SER A 166 19.50 -2.67 12.88
N THR A 167 18.86 -1.55 12.57
CA THR A 167 19.20 -0.25 13.15
C THR A 167 18.94 -0.21 14.66
N CYS A 168 17.89 -0.91 15.13
CA CYS A 168 17.56 -0.99 16.56
C CYS A 168 16.73 -2.24 16.88
N TRP A 169 17.39 -3.41 17.02
CA TRP A 169 16.72 -4.70 17.20
C TRP A 169 15.78 -4.76 18.41
N TRP A 170 16.19 -4.21 19.55
CA TRP A 170 15.34 -4.26 20.74
C TRP A 170 14.03 -3.48 20.54
N LEU A 171 14.08 -2.33 19.83
CA LEU A 171 12.88 -1.53 19.52
C LEU A 171 11.97 -2.26 18.51
N ALA A 172 12.56 -2.92 17.52
CA ALA A 172 11.82 -3.76 16.57
C ALA A 172 11.11 -4.92 17.30
N LEU A 173 11.78 -5.57 18.26
CA LEU A 173 11.16 -6.62 19.08
C LEU A 173 10.03 -6.10 19.97
N VAL A 174 10.17 -4.89 20.54
CA VAL A 174 9.09 -4.23 21.28
C VAL A 174 7.88 -3.98 20.37
N ALA A 175 8.07 -3.47 19.16
CA ALA A 175 6.99 -3.24 18.21
C ALA A 175 6.25 -4.54 17.88
N ILE A 176 7.00 -5.62 17.57
CA ILE A 176 6.43 -6.95 17.27
C ILE A 176 5.68 -7.49 18.49
N ALA A 177 6.26 -7.37 19.68
CA ALA A 177 5.61 -7.85 20.92
C ALA A 177 4.27 -7.14 21.15
N ILE A 178 4.22 -5.82 20.98
CA ILE A 178 2.96 -5.06 21.11
C ILE A 178 1.92 -5.54 20.09
N ILE A 179 2.31 -5.73 18.82
CA ILE A 179 1.41 -6.21 17.77
C ILE A 179 0.87 -7.59 18.10
N VAL A 180 1.73 -8.53 18.53
CA VAL A 180 1.34 -9.89 18.87
C VAL A 180 0.40 -9.90 20.08
N VAL A 181 0.72 -9.17 21.13
CA VAL A 181 -0.13 -9.03 22.33
C VAL A 181 -1.49 -8.44 21.98
N ALA A 182 -1.51 -7.36 21.20
CA ALA A 182 -2.75 -6.72 20.79
C ALA A 182 -3.62 -7.64 19.92
N ASN A 183 -2.99 -8.44 19.06
CA ASN A 183 -3.71 -9.35 18.16
C ASN A 183 -4.27 -10.58 18.90
N ILE A 184 -3.49 -11.17 19.81
CA ILE A 184 -3.88 -12.41 20.51
C ILE A 184 -4.82 -12.12 21.69
N TRP A 185 -4.45 -11.19 22.56
CA TRP A 185 -5.18 -10.89 23.81
C TRP A 185 -6.04 -9.64 23.74
N GLY A 186 -5.93 -8.84 22.67
CA GLY A 186 -6.73 -7.64 22.48
C GLY A 186 -8.23 -7.97 22.35
N LYS A 187 -9.07 -7.07 22.91
CA LYS A 187 -10.51 -7.12 22.79
C LYS A 187 -11.04 -5.82 22.19
N GLY A 188 -12.16 -5.90 21.47
CA GLY A 188 -12.79 -4.73 20.85
C GLY A 188 -11.84 -4.01 19.89
N MET A 189 -11.67 -2.70 20.06
CA MET A 189 -10.84 -1.86 19.20
C MET A 189 -9.35 -2.27 19.18
N VAL A 190 -8.80 -2.72 20.30
CA VAL A 190 -7.38 -3.13 20.41
C VAL A 190 -7.05 -4.25 19.42
N LYS A 191 -7.95 -5.22 19.23
CA LYS A 191 -7.77 -6.32 18.28
C LYS A 191 -7.85 -5.86 16.82
N ILE A 192 -8.50 -4.74 16.56
CA ILE A 192 -8.72 -4.23 15.20
C ILE A 192 -7.52 -3.39 14.72
N ILE A 193 -6.77 -2.75 15.64
CA ILE A 193 -5.67 -1.82 15.33
C ILE A 193 -4.27 -2.26 15.83
N PRO A 194 -3.91 -3.55 15.75
CA PRO A 194 -2.66 -4.04 16.36
C PRO A 194 -1.41 -3.37 15.77
N ILE A 195 -1.38 -3.13 14.46
CA ILE A 195 -0.24 -2.50 13.78
C ILE A 195 -0.08 -1.05 14.25
N LEU A 196 -1.16 -0.28 14.35
CA LEU A 196 -1.12 1.08 14.86
C LEU A 196 -0.59 1.12 16.30
N LEU A 197 -1.07 0.20 17.15
CA LEU A 197 -0.59 0.10 18.53
C LEU A 197 0.90 -0.25 18.59
N GLY A 198 1.37 -1.12 17.71
CA GLY A 198 2.80 -1.45 17.58
C GLY A 198 3.64 -0.23 17.21
N VAL A 199 3.22 0.52 16.19
CA VAL A 199 3.92 1.73 15.73
C VAL A 199 3.92 2.81 16.83
N VAL A 200 2.75 3.17 17.34
CA VAL A 200 2.64 4.22 18.38
C VAL A 200 3.33 3.80 19.68
N GLY A 201 3.13 2.55 20.10
CA GLY A 201 3.73 2.03 21.32
C GLY A 201 5.25 1.98 21.26
N SER A 202 5.81 1.47 20.15
CA SER A 202 7.28 1.47 19.99
C SER A 202 7.84 2.89 19.85
N TYR A 203 7.11 3.81 19.24
CA TYR A 203 7.51 5.21 19.15
C TYR A 203 7.53 5.89 20.52
N ILE A 204 6.54 5.64 21.38
CA ILE A 204 6.53 6.12 22.79
C ILE A 204 7.74 5.56 23.55
N VAL A 205 8.00 4.26 23.39
CA VAL A 205 9.18 3.63 24.01
C VAL A 205 10.48 4.28 23.53
N ALA A 206 10.58 4.58 22.22
CA ALA A 206 11.75 5.28 21.66
C ALA A 206 11.92 6.70 22.24
N ILE A 207 10.83 7.45 22.42
CA ILE A 207 10.87 8.78 23.08
C ILE A 207 11.37 8.65 24.53
N ILE A 208 10.84 7.72 25.30
CA ILE A 208 11.25 7.48 26.68
C ILE A 208 12.73 7.09 26.73
N ALA A 209 13.15 6.17 25.87
CA ALA A 209 14.55 5.76 25.78
C ALA A 209 15.49 6.93 25.43
N THR A 210 15.07 7.79 24.49
CA THR A 210 15.80 9.02 24.14
C THR A 210 15.91 9.96 25.34
N ALA A 211 14.82 10.15 26.09
CA ALA A 211 14.84 10.96 27.32
C ALA A 211 15.75 10.37 28.42
N CYS A 212 15.91 9.04 28.45
CA CYS A 212 16.87 8.34 29.33
C CYS A 212 18.31 8.35 28.78
N GLY A 213 18.58 9.04 27.68
CA GLY A 213 19.92 9.17 27.10
C GLY A 213 20.33 8.06 26.14
N ALA A 214 19.39 7.22 25.68
CA ALA A 214 19.65 6.21 24.65
C ALA A 214 19.99 6.87 23.32
N GLN A 215 21.08 6.43 22.71
CA GLN A 215 21.58 6.90 21.43
C GLN A 215 21.92 5.72 20.53
N LEU A 216 21.85 5.92 19.22
CA LEU A 216 22.28 4.96 18.20
C LEU A 216 23.29 5.62 17.26
N PRO A 217 24.29 4.89 16.78
CA PRO A 217 25.17 5.40 15.73
C PRO A 217 24.41 5.57 14.43
N ASP A 218 24.59 6.70 13.76
CA ASP A 218 24.14 6.92 12.38
C ASP A 218 25.06 6.19 11.38
N ALA A 219 24.80 6.35 10.09
CA ALA A 219 25.60 5.74 9.02
C ALA A 219 27.08 6.18 9.02
N ASN A 220 27.41 7.29 9.70
CA ASN A 220 28.75 7.84 9.83
C ASN A 220 29.38 7.49 11.20
N GLY A 221 28.71 6.72 12.03
CA GLY A 221 29.13 6.35 13.38
C GLY A 221 28.92 7.43 14.45
N VAL A 222 28.23 8.52 14.11
CA VAL A 222 27.91 9.60 15.06
C VAL A 222 26.71 9.20 15.90
N MET A 223 26.85 9.30 17.24
CA MET A 223 25.76 8.95 18.15
C MET A 223 24.63 9.96 18.07
N GLN A 224 23.44 9.49 17.69
CA GLN A 224 22.23 10.29 17.55
C GLN A 224 21.12 9.78 18.48
N PRO A 225 20.25 10.66 18.99
CA PRO A 225 19.08 10.21 19.76
C PRO A 225 18.16 9.37 18.86
N LEU A 226 17.48 8.38 19.44
CA LEU A 226 16.56 7.51 18.70
C LEU A 226 15.43 8.29 18.02
N VAL A 227 15.00 9.38 18.65
CA VAL A 227 13.98 10.29 18.11
C VAL A 227 14.53 11.70 18.11
N ASN A 228 14.53 12.34 16.94
CA ASN A 228 14.95 13.73 16.77
C ASN A 228 13.78 14.55 16.23
N PHE A 229 13.35 15.56 16.99
CA PHE A 229 12.26 16.46 16.63
C PHE A 229 12.71 17.72 15.88
N ALA A 230 14.03 17.92 15.65
CA ALA A 230 14.54 19.14 15.03
C ALA A 230 13.91 19.38 13.64
N SER A 231 13.80 18.32 12.83
CA SER A 231 13.16 18.39 11.50
C SER A 231 11.68 18.75 11.53
N VAL A 232 10.99 18.59 12.66
CA VAL A 232 9.57 18.99 12.79
C VAL A 232 9.45 20.51 12.83
N GLY A 233 10.43 21.20 13.46
CA GLY A 233 10.48 22.66 13.52
C GLY A 233 10.75 23.32 12.16
N GLU A 234 11.42 22.61 11.25
CA GLU A 234 11.73 23.06 9.90
C GLU A 234 10.63 22.71 8.88
N ALA A 235 9.65 21.92 9.28
CA ALA A 235 8.60 21.43 8.40
C ALA A 235 7.60 22.56 8.06
N HIS A 236 7.41 22.82 6.77
CA HIS A 236 6.37 23.70 6.29
C HIS A 236 5.01 23.00 6.36
N LEU A 237 4.06 23.54 7.13
CA LEU A 237 2.69 23.01 7.25
C LEU A 237 1.93 23.06 5.91
N ILE A 238 2.22 24.06 5.09
CA ILE A 238 1.61 24.25 3.77
C ILE A 238 2.74 24.49 2.78
N GLY A 239 2.83 23.68 1.75
CA GLY A 239 3.83 23.79 0.69
C GLY A 239 3.26 23.35 -0.65
N LEU A 240 3.62 24.06 -1.72
CA LEU A 240 3.30 23.60 -3.07
C LEU A 240 4.29 22.51 -3.46
N GLN A 241 3.76 21.34 -3.77
CA GLN A 241 4.56 20.21 -4.23
C GLN A 241 5.03 20.42 -5.67
N LYS A 242 6.29 20.07 -5.94
CA LYS A 242 6.78 19.99 -7.31
C LYS A 242 6.27 18.70 -7.95
N PHE A 243 5.41 18.83 -8.95
CA PHE A 243 4.93 17.68 -9.70
C PHE A 243 5.94 17.29 -10.77
N ILE A 244 6.27 16.02 -10.80
CA ILE A 244 7.16 15.43 -11.82
C ILE A 244 6.26 14.90 -12.92
N ILE A 245 6.47 15.37 -14.15
CA ILE A 245 5.74 14.90 -15.32
C ILE A 245 6.39 13.61 -15.82
N ALA A 246 5.58 12.58 -16.04
CA ALA A 246 6.03 11.30 -16.58
C ALA A 246 6.65 11.48 -17.98
N LYS A 247 7.79 10.82 -18.19
CA LYS A 247 8.45 10.71 -19.50
C LYS A 247 8.44 9.25 -19.93
N PHE A 248 8.33 9.01 -21.22
CA PHE A 248 8.24 7.66 -21.76
C PHE A 248 9.55 7.27 -22.44
N ASP A 249 10.00 6.07 -22.15
CA ASP A 249 11.13 5.41 -22.80
C ASP A 249 10.86 3.90 -22.84
N VAL A 250 11.22 3.29 -23.96
CA VAL A 250 10.94 1.86 -24.20
C VAL A 250 11.62 0.97 -23.16
N SER A 251 12.86 1.29 -22.78
CA SER A 251 13.62 0.49 -21.80
C SER A 251 12.95 0.51 -20.42
N ALA A 252 12.54 1.69 -19.95
CA ALA A 252 11.84 1.83 -18.68
C ALA A 252 10.44 1.15 -18.71
N VAL A 253 9.72 1.27 -19.83
CA VAL A 253 8.43 0.62 -20.04
C VAL A 253 8.56 -0.90 -20.04
N LEU A 254 9.55 -1.47 -20.74
CA LEU A 254 9.77 -2.91 -20.79
C LEU A 254 10.09 -3.52 -19.42
N VAL A 255 10.71 -2.74 -18.53
CA VAL A 255 10.98 -3.16 -17.15
C VAL A 255 9.73 -3.08 -16.27
N MET A 256 8.97 -1.98 -16.40
CA MET A 256 7.83 -1.71 -15.53
C MET A 256 6.53 -2.42 -15.95
N ALA A 257 6.25 -2.54 -17.25
CA ALA A 257 4.99 -3.06 -17.75
C ALA A 257 4.70 -4.52 -17.34
N PRO A 258 5.66 -5.46 -17.33
CA PRO A 258 5.40 -6.83 -16.88
C PRO A 258 4.97 -6.92 -15.41
N ILE A 259 5.40 -5.98 -14.57
CA ILE A 259 5.06 -5.93 -13.14
C ILE A 259 3.56 -5.64 -12.95
N ALA A 260 2.93 -4.99 -13.92
CA ALA A 260 1.47 -4.77 -13.88
C ALA A 260 0.69 -6.09 -13.73
N ILE A 261 1.18 -7.21 -14.29
CA ILE A 261 0.53 -8.51 -14.16
C ILE A 261 0.54 -8.96 -12.69
N ALA A 262 1.66 -8.79 -11.99
CA ALA A 262 1.76 -9.13 -10.56
C ALA A 262 0.83 -8.23 -9.73
N ALA A 263 0.80 -6.92 -10.00
CA ALA A 263 -0.10 -5.98 -9.34
C ALA A 263 -1.58 -6.27 -9.63
N MET A 264 -1.93 -6.72 -10.84
CA MET A 264 -3.28 -7.17 -11.17
C MET A 264 -3.69 -8.41 -10.37
N MET A 265 -2.75 -9.37 -10.20
CA MET A 265 -2.97 -10.56 -9.36
C MET A 265 -3.19 -10.18 -7.89
N GLU A 266 -2.39 -9.24 -7.37
CA GLU A 266 -2.53 -8.68 -6.03
C GLU A 266 -3.94 -8.10 -5.84
N HIS A 267 -4.38 -7.21 -6.72
CA HIS A 267 -5.71 -6.59 -6.63
C HIS A 267 -6.86 -7.60 -6.71
N ILE A 268 -6.75 -8.63 -7.57
CA ILE A 268 -7.76 -9.69 -7.63
C ILE A 268 -7.78 -10.48 -6.31
N GLY A 269 -6.61 -10.76 -5.74
CA GLY A 269 -6.48 -11.39 -4.43
C GLY A 269 -7.14 -10.57 -3.31
N ASP A 270 -6.88 -9.28 -3.27
CA ASP A 270 -7.45 -8.35 -2.29
C ASP A 270 -8.98 -8.26 -2.41
N MET A 271 -9.50 -8.14 -3.65
CA MET A 271 -10.94 -8.15 -3.89
C MET A 271 -11.59 -9.47 -3.47
N SER A 272 -10.91 -10.59 -3.68
CA SER A 272 -11.36 -11.90 -3.23
C SER A 272 -11.39 -12.01 -1.70
N ALA A 273 -10.37 -11.47 -1.03
CA ALA A 273 -10.29 -11.42 0.43
C ALA A 273 -11.39 -10.54 1.03
N ILE A 274 -11.61 -9.35 0.48
CA ILE A 274 -12.69 -8.44 0.90
C ILE A 274 -14.06 -9.11 0.67
N SER A 275 -14.26 -9.73 -0.48
CA SER A 275 -15.50 -10.47 -0.81
C SER A 275 -15.76 -11.60 0.18
N SER A 276 -14.73 -12.37 0.54
CA SER A 276 -14.83 -13.45 1.52
C SER A 276 -15.13 -12.94 2.93
N THR A 277 -14.58 -11.79 3.31
CA THR A 277 -14.77 -11.20 4.64
C THR A 277 -16.16 -10.58 4.79
N THR A 278 -16.66 -9.91 3.75
CA THR A 278 -17.95 -9.19 3.78
C THR A 278 -19.13 -10.06 3.36
N GLY A 279 -18.88 -11.24 2.78
CA GLY A 279 -19.94 -12.09 2.21
C GLY A 279 -20.55 -11.56 0.91
N LYS A 280 -20.01 -10.46 0.35
CA LYS A 280 -20.46 -9.85 -0.92
C LYS A 280 -19.46 -10.12 -2.03
N ASN A 281 -19.94 -10.36 -3.25
CA ASN A 281 -19.06 -10.58 -4.40
C ASN A 281 -18.70 -9.25 -5.08
N PHE A 282 -17.57 -8.66 -4.73
CA PHE A 282 -17.09 -7.41 -5.31
C PHE A 282 -16.41 -7.57 -6.67
N ILE A 283 -15.97 -8.76 -7.02
CA ILE A 283 -15.36 -9.04 -8.33
C ILE A 283 -16.39 -8.84 -9.43
N CYS A 284 -17.62 -9.36 -9.23
CA CYS A 284 -18.72 -9.16 -10.17
C CYS A 284 -19.18 -7.70 -10.22
N LEU A 285 -19.29 -7.03 -9.08
CA LEU A 285 -19.76 -5.65 -8.98
C LEU A 285 -18.80 -4.64 -9.62
N LEU A 286 -17.49 -4.95 -9.65
CA LEU A 286 -16.48 -4.07 -10.22
C LEU A 286 -16.48 -4.09 -11.77
N TYR A 287 -16.84 -5.23 -12.36
CA TYR A 287 -16.64 -5.49 -13.80
C TYR A 287 -17.92 -5.84 -14.57
N THR A 288 -19.05 -6.04 -13.90
CA THR A 288 -20.32 -6.36 -14.59
C THR A 288 -21.47 -5.51 -14.08
N SER A 289 -22.37 -5.12 -15.01
CA SER A 289 -23.74 -4.76 -14.65
C SER A 289 -24.37 -5.91 -13.86
N PRO A 290 -25.26 -5.63 -12.89
CA PRO A 290 -25.92 -6.69 -12.14
C PRO A 290 -26.56 -7.68 -13.13
N SER A 291 -26.19 -8.94 -12.98
CA SER A 291 -26.85 -10.03 -13.70
C SER A 291 -28.31 -10.07 -13.22
N PRO A 292 -29.28 -10.39 -14.09
CA PRO A 292 -30.66 -10.61 -13.64
C PRO A 292 -30.80 -11.60 -12.49
N ARG A 293 -29.84 -12.53 -12.31
CA ARG A 293 -29.78 -13.46 -11.17
C ARG A 293 -29.38 -12.81 -9.85
N ASP A 294 -28.70 -11.66 -9.90
CA ASP A 294 -28.31 -10.94 -8.67
C ASP A 294 -29.45 -10.11 -8.10
N VAL A 295 -30.52 -9.87 -8.91
CA VAL A 295 -31.73 -9.14 -8.54
C VAL A 295 -32.77 -10.05 -7.89
N GLU A 296 -32.74 -11.36 -8.19
CA GLU A 296 -33.68 -12.34 -7.60
C GLU A 296 -33.22 -12.83 -6.20
N GLU A 297 -32.01 -12.51 -5.76
CA GLU A 297 -31.49 -12.90 -4.45
C GLU A 297 -31.35 -11.75 -3.42
N SER A 298 -31.94 -10.57 -3.70
CA SER A 298 -31.93 -9.40 -2.79
C SER A 298 -33.22 -9.30 -1.99
#